data_716b2123a2b69830ec3f2e5236fa9ac8
#
_entry.id   716b2123a2b69830ec3f2e5236fa9ac8
#
_cell.length_a   1.000
_cell.length_b   1.000
_cell.length_c   1.000
_cell.angle_alpha   90.00
_cell.angle_beta   90.00
_cell.angle_gamma   90.00
#
_symmetry.space_group_name_H-M   'P 1'
#
loop_
_entity.id
_entity.type
_entity.pdbx_description
1 polymer ?
#
loop_
_entity_poly.entity_id
_entity_poly.type
_entity_poly.pdbx_seq_one_letter_code
_entity_poly.pdbx_strand_id
1 'polypeptide(L)'
;MKRDFISILDWTSKEIRDNLDFAAELKQQTKEGKCPQLLKRKTYGLFFHKPSLRTRLSFEVGIAQLGGTSLVLSEQDFKIGERETVSDVARVMSRYVDGILIRTFSHQMVLDLAQHATVPVVNMLTDFNHPCQVMSDMLTIKENLGHIDNVRIAYIGDSNNMTISWLNLAARIPLDLRIATAPETMPDMKLVSEIQEIGISTIKVTNSAQEAVEGAEVLYTDVWASMGEKDKIAERELVLKDFQINSSLLKYAEKNAIVMHCLPAERGKEITDEVIECAQSVVFDQAENRLHVQKAILVQLEKWRTV
;
A
#
# COMPACT_ATOMS: atom_id res chain seq x y z
N MET A 1 23.88 5.90 6.13
CA MET A 1 23.36 4.92 7.13
C MET A 1 22.16 4.18 6.53
N LYS A 2 22.02 2.86 6.74
CA LYS A 2 20.88 2.09 6.25
C LYS A 2 19.54 2.68 6.74
N ARG A 3 18.56 2.81 5.86
CA ARG A 3 17.16 3.13 6.17
C ARG A 3 16.26 2.08 5.53
N ASP A 4 15.11 1.84 6.13
CA ASP A 4 14.13 0.84 5.72
C ASP A 4 12.84 1.52 5.25
N PHE A 5 11.94 0.74 4.67
CA PHE A 5 10.57 1.14 4.37
C PHE A 5 9.59 0.06 4.82
N ILE A 6 9.32 0.04 6.11
CA ILE A 6 8.45 -0.95 6.77
C ILE A 6 7.06 -0.38 7.00
N SER A 7 7.00 0.92 7.24
CA SER A 7 5.80 1.71 7.44
C SER A 7 5.96 3.08 6.77
N ILE A 8 4.86 3.72 6.45
CA ILE A 8 4.84 5.15 6.05
C ILE A 8 5.47 6.03 7.13
N LEU A 9 5.36 5.62 8.39
CA LEU A 9 5.91 6.36 9.53
C LEU A 9 7.44 6.43 9.55
N ASP A 10 8.13 5.57 8.81
CA ASP A 10 9.60 5.58 8.68
C ASP A 10 10.12 6.80 7.92
N TRP A 11 9.24 7.46 7.17
CA TRP A 11 9.58 8.60 6.33
C TRP A 11 8.86 9.87 6.79
N THR A 12 9.51 11.01 6.59
CA THR A 12 8.93 12.33 6.83
C THR A 12 7.95 12.71 5.72
N SER A 13 7.06 13.67 5.99
CA SER A 13 6.15 14.24 4.99
C SER A 13 6.90 14.72 3.74
N LYS A 14 8.06 15.35 3.93
CA LYS A 14 8.90 15.83 2.81
C LYS A 14 9.43 14.66 1.96
N GLU A 15 9.96 13.61 2.59
CA GLU A 15 10.48 12.43 1.89
C GLU A 15 9.40 11.69 1.11
N ILE A 16 8.18 11.61 1.66
CA ILE A 16 7.02 11.05 0.97
C ILE A 16 6.71 11.88 -0.29
N ARG A 17 6.63 13.21 -0.18
CA ARG A 17 6.32 14.10 -1.31
C ARG A 17 7.40 14.04 -2.38
N ASP A 18 8.67 14.14 -1.99
CA ASP A 18 9.81 14.03 -2.91
C ASP A 18 9.80 12.69 -3.65
N ASN A 19 9.41 11.60 -2.97
CA ASN A 19 9.31 10.27 -3.58
C ASN A 19 8.14 10.17 -4.58
N LEU A 20 7.00 10.78 -4.28
CA LEU A 20 5.86 10.84 -5.21
C LEU A 20 6.20 11.63 -6.47
N ASP A 21 6.90 12.77 -6.32
CA ASP A 21 7.37 13.58 -7.46
C ASP A 21 8.33 12.78 -8.33
N PHE A 22 9.28 12.11 -7.70
CA PHE A 22 10.25 11.27 -8.41
C PHE A 22 9.59 10.04 -9.07
N ALA A 23 8.56 9.47 -8.45
CA ALA A 23 7.78 8.38 -9.04
C ALA A 23 7.03 8.83 -10.30
N ALA A 24 6.44 10.03 -10.29
CA ALA A 24 5.80 10.63 -11.45
C ALA A 24 6.81 10.87 -12.59
N GLU A 25 8.01 11.36 -12.27
CA GLU A 25 9.10 11.51 -13.25
C GLU A 25 9.51 10.17 -13.87
N LEU A 26 9.71 9.14 -13.05
CA LEU A 26 10.05 7.79 -13.52
C LEU A 26 8.94 7.17 -14.37
N LYS A 27 7.67 7.47 -14.06
CA LYS A 27 6.51 7.07 -14.88
C LYS A 27 6.58 7.71 -16.26
N GLN A 28 6.80 9.02 -16.31
CA GLN A 28 6.90 9.76 -17.57
C GLN A 28 8.07 9.25 -18.41
N GLN A 29 9.24 9.08 -17.82
CA GLN A 29 10.42 8.53 -18.50
C GLN A 29 10.15 7.14 -19.07
N THR A 30 9.44 6.29 -18.32
CA THR A 30 9.08 4.93 -18.77
C THR A 30 8.15 4.99 -19.99
N LYS A 31 7.14 5.88 -19.99
CA LYS A 31 6.23 6.09 -21.12
C LYS A 31 6.96 6.60 -22.38
N GLU A 32 8.05 7.32 -22.19
CA GLU A 32 8.92 7.79 -23.27
C GLU A 32 9.96 6.73 -23.73
N GLY A 33 9.89 5.52 -23.20
CA GLY A 33 10.85 4.45 -23.48
C GLY A 33 12.24 4.66 -22.85
N LYS A 34 12.36 5.61 -21.91
CA LYS A 34 13.58 5.92 -21.18
C LYS A 34 13.55 5.19 -19.83
N CYS A 35 14.48 4.26 -19.63
CA CYS A 35 14.62 3.54 -18.37
C CYS A 35 16.00 3.83 -17.77
N PRO A 36 16.13 4.81 -16.85
CA PRO A 36 17.42 5.16 -16.24
C PRO A 36 17.95 4.01 -15.40
N GLN A 37 19.24 3.69 -15.56
CA GLN A 37 19.88 2.52 -14.94
C GLN A 37 20.32 2.81 -13.49
N LEU A 38 19.38 3.28 -12.64
CA LEU A 38 19.64 3.77 -11.29
C LEU A 38 19.98 2.67 -10.28
N LEU A 39 19.63 1.42 -10.60
CA LEU A 39 19.96 0.23 -9.80
C LEU A 39 20.93 -0.71 -10.52
N LYS A 40 21.73 -0.16 -11.45
CA LYS A 40 22.73 -0.96 -12.20
C LYS A 40 23.66 -1.72 -11.26
N ARG A 41 23.81 -3.03 -11.49
CA ARG A 41 24.61 -3.98 -10.68
C ARG A 41 24.07 -4.18 -9.26
N LYS A 42 22.84 -3.81 -8.97
CA LYS A 42 22.17 -4.08 -7.69
C LYS A 42 21.32 -5.33 -7.80
N THR A 43 21.31 -6.12 -6.73
CA THR A 43 20.51 -7.34 -6.63
C THR A 43 19.61 -7.26 -5.41
N TYR A 44 18.33 -7.58 -5.59
CA TYR A 44 17.32 -7.55 -4.54
C TYR A 44 16.75 -8.95 -4.30
N GLY A 45 16.66 -9.38 -3.04
CA GLY A 45 15.98 -10.60 -2.63
C GLY A 45 14.51 -10.31 -2.33
N LEU A 46 13.59 -10.98 -3.04
CA LEU A 46 12.14 -10.83 -2.90
C LEU A 46 11.56 -12.09 -2.26
N PHE A 47 11.08 -11.99 -1.02
CA PHE A 47 10.46 -13.08 -0.30
C PHE A 47 8.94 -13.01 -0.35
N PHE A 48 8.30 -14.12 -0.72
CA PHE A 48 6.85 -14.23 -0.80
C PHE A 48 6.34 -15.42 0.02
N HIS A 49 5.85 -15.15 1.24
CA HIS A 49 5.09 -16.12 2.04
C HIS A 49 3.59 -16.16 1.63
N LYS A 50 3.14 -15.14 0.89
CA LYS A 50 1.81 -15.08 0.26
C LYS A 50 1.96 -14.88 -1.25
N PRO A 51 1.26 -15.63 -2.10
CA PRO A 51 1.23 -15.38 -3.54
C PRO A 51 0.76 -13.96 -3.84
N SER A 52 1.33 -13.33 -4.85
CA SER A 52 0.87 -12.03 -5.31
C SER A 52 1.34 -11.74 -6.73
N LEU A 53 0.40 -11.65 -7.66
CA LEU A 53 0.68 -11.28 -9.04
C LEU A 53 1.22 -9.83 -9.13
N ARG A 54 0.45 -8.87 -8.63
CA ARG A 54 0.76 -7.45 -8.75
C ARG A 54 2.05 -7.05 -8.03
N THR A 55 2.22 -7.47 -6.79
CA THR A 55 3.43 -7.15 -6.00
C THR A 55 4.66 -7.75 -6.66
N ARG A 56 4.58 -9.00 -7.11
CA ARG A 56 5.69 -9.67 -7.77
C ARG A 56 6.07 -8.94 -9.06
N LEU A 57 5.13 -8.80 -9.99
CA LEU A 57 5.41 -8.18 -11.29
C LEU A 57 5.89 -6.73 -11.15
N SER A 58 5.26 -5.92 -10.29
CA SER A 58 5.63 -4.50 -10.15
C SER A 58 7.05 -4.33 -9.60
N PHE A 59 7.51 -5.16 -8.65
CA PHE A 59 8.89 -5.10 -8.18
C PHE A 59 9.88 -5.70 -9.17
N GLU A 60 9.61 -6.90 -9.71
CA GLU A 60 10.53 -7.54 -10.68
C GLU A 60 10.75 -6.67 -11.92
N VAL A 61 9.66 -6.20 -12.53
CA VAL A 61 9.72 -5.31 -13.70
C VAL A 61 10.37 -3.97 -13.35
N GLY A 62 10.01 -3.39 -12.18
CA GLY A 62 10.57 -2.13 -11.73
C GLY A 62 12.09 -2.19 -11.52
N ILE A 63 12.59 -3.24 -10.87
CA ILE A 63 14.02 -3.48 -10.66
C ILE A 63 14.72 -3.67 -12.00
N ALA A 64 14.15 -4.47 -12.90
CA ALA A 64 14.72 -4.72 -14.23
C ALA A 64 14.79 -3.44 -15.08
N GLN A 65 13.73 -2.61 -15.08
CA GLN A 65 13.73 -1.33 -15.78
C GLN A 65 14.81 -0.37 -15.27
N LEU A 66 15.16 -0.45 -14.00
CA LEU A 66 16.23 0.36 -13.38
C LEU A 66 17.63 -0.27 -13.51
N GLY A 67 17.76 -1.40 -14.23
CA GLY A 67 19.03 -2.08 -14.49
C GLY A 67 19.52 -2.98 -13.36
N GLY A 68 18.66 -3.25 -12.38
CA GLY A 68 18.92 -4.19 -11.28
C GLY A 68 18.51 -5.62 -11.62
N THR A 69 18.73 -6.52 -10.67
CA THR A 69 18.35 -7.95 -10.71
C THR A 69 17.50 -8.28 -9.49
N SER A 70 16.47 -9.09 -9.67
CA SER A 70 15.65 -9.62 -8.59
C SER A 70 15.85 -11.15 -8.46
N LEU A 71 15.91 -11.62 -7.23
CA LEU A 71 15.90 -13.04 -6.87
C LEU A 71 14.62 -13.29 -6.08
N VAL A 72 13.67 -14.01 -6.69
CA VAL A 72 12.40 -14.31 -6.05
C VAL A 72 12.49 -15.64 -5.32
N LEU A 73 12.14 -15.63 -4.05
CA LEU A 73 12.08 -16.77 -3.16
C LEU A 73 10.67 -16.93 -2.60
N SER A 74 10.11 -18.10 -2.70
CA SER A 74 8.79 -18.46 -2.17
C SER A 74 8.93 -19.26 -0.88
N GLU A 75 7.83 -19.40 -0.15
CA GLU A 75 7.76 -20.30 1.03
C GLU A 75 8.11 -21.75 0.70
N GLN A 76 7.90 -22.18 -0.56
CA GLN A 76 8.26 -23.51 -1.02
C GLN A 76 9.77 -23.69 -1.15
N ASP A 77 10.50 -22.62 -1.47
CA ASP A 77 11.95 -22.63 -1.62
C ASP A 77 12.64 -22.57 -0.26
N PHE A 78 12.12 -21.71 0.63
CA PHE A 78 12.73 -21.46 1.92
C PHE A 78 11.74 -20.81 2.90
N LYS A 79 11.65 -21.37 4.12
CA LYS A 79 10.82 -20.86 5.20
C LYS A 79 11.66 -20.14 6.23
N ILE A 80 11.52 -18.82 6.28
CA ILE A 80 12.20 -17.97 7.25
C ILE A 80 11.66 -18.27 8.65
N GLY A 81 12.56 -18.51 9.62
CA GLY A 81 12.21 -18.74 11.02
C GLY A 81 11.88 -20.19 11.39
N GLU A 82 11.84 -21.12 10.43
CA GLU A 82 11.64 -22.55 10.73
C GLU A 82 12.97 -23.29 10.89
N ARG A 83 13.82 -23.25 9.87
CA ARG A 83 15.10 -23.97 9.86
C ARG A 83 16.27 -23.10 10.34
N GLU A 84 16.20 -21.82 10.06
CA GLU A 84 17.17 -20.80 10.46
C GLU A 84 16.45 -19.65 11.15
N THR A 85 17.12 -18.98 12.10
CA THR A 85 16.54 -17.81 12.75
C THR A 85 16.38 -16.66 11.75
N VAL A 86 15.39 -15.79 11.97
CA VAL A 86 15.18 -14.57 11.16
C VAL A 86 16.46 -13.72 11.13
N SER A 87 17.17 -13.63 12.26
CA SER A 87 18.42 -12.87 12.39
C SER A 87 19.56 -13.43 11.56
N ASP A 88 19.69 -14.76 11.45
CA ASP A 88 20.75 -15.38 10.65
C ASP A 88 20.45 -15.21 9.16
N VAL A 89 19.22 -15.42 8.76
CA VAL A 89 18.76 -15.13 7.38
C VAL A 89 19.06 -13.68 7.01
N ALA A 90 18.71 -12.70 7.86
CA ALA A 90 18.96 -11.29 7.61
C ALA A 90 20.48 -11.00 7.41
N ARG A 91 21.32 -11.56 8.26
CA ARG A 91 22.80 -11.39 8.18
C ARG A 91 23.41 -12.02 6.94
N VAL A 92 22.96 -13.23 6.57
CA VAL A 92 23.44 -13.93 5.37
C VAL A 92 22.98 -13.19 4.12
N MET A 93 21.67 -12.86 4.02
CA MET A 93 21.12 -12.14 2.89
C MET A 93 21.80 -10.79 2.67
N SER A 94 22.12 -10.07 3.74
CA SER A 94 22.81 -8.78 3.66
C SER A 94 24.20 -8.85 3.04
N ARG A 95 24.78 -10.05 2.88
CA ARG A 95 26.08 -10.29 2.21
C ARG A 95 25.94 -10.66 0.74
N TYR A 96 24.71 -11.03 0.32
CA TYR A 96 24.45 -11.49 -1.04
C TYR A 96 23.67 -10.47 -1.88
N VAL A 97 22.79 -9.67 -1.25
CA VAL A 97 21.90 -8.76 -1.94
C VAL A 97 22.04 -7.32 -1.43
N ASP A 98 21.57 -6.37 -2.23
CA ASP A 98 21.60 -4.95 -1.90
C ASP A 98 20.34 -4.47 -1.15
N GLY A 99 19.29 -5.27 -1.14
CA GLY A 99 18.07 -5.03 -0.37
C GLY A 99 17.20 -6.27 -0.23
N ILE A 100 16.40 -6.32 0.84
CA ILE A 100 15.48 -7.42 1.16
C ILE A 100 14.06 -6.89 1.08
N LEU A 101 13.26 -7.47 0.21
CA LEU A 101 11.84 -7.12 0.03
C LEU A 101 11.00 -8.30 0.48
N ILE A 102 10.05 -8.09 1.39
CA ILE A 102 9.30 -9.20 1.98
C ILE A 102 7.79 -8.94 1.99
N ARG A 103 7.03 -9.94 1.54
CA ARG A 103 5.60 -10.05 1.69
C ARG A 103 5.29 -11.27 2.55
N THR A 104 4.79 -11.02 3.76
CA THR A 104 4.56 -12.07 4.77
C THR A 104 3.27 -11.79 5.55
N PHE A 105 2.90 -12.70 6.46
CA PHE A 105 1.82 -12.51 7.42
C PHE A 105 2.31 -11.67 8.59
N SER A 106 3.36 -12.10 9.27
CA SER A 106 3.88 -11.51 10.49
C SER A 106 4.60 -10.18 10.23
N HIS A 107 4.09 -9.09 10.81
CA HIS A 107 4.78 -7.81 10.80
C HIS A 107 6.06 -7.85 11.65
N GLN A 108 6.05 -8.59 12.76
CA GLN A 108 7.21 -8.77 13.63
C GLN A 108 8.41 -9.38 12.88
N MET A 109 8.16 -10.33 11.97
CA MET A 109 9.21 -10.90 11.13
C MET A 109 9.91 -9.83 10.27
N VAL A 110 9.17 -8.85 9.76
CA VAL A 110 9.75 -7.73 8.98
C VAL A 110 10.60 -6.83 9.88
N LEU A 111 10.14 -6.55 11.09
CA LEU A 111 10.89 -5.78 12.08
C LEU A 111 12.19 -6.49 12.47
N ASP A 112 12.13 -7.80 12.72
CA ASP A 112 13.31 -8.61 13.07
C ASP A 112 14.32 -8.66 11.92
N LEU A 113 13.85 -8.83 10.67
CA LEU A 113 14.73 -8.74 9.48
C LEU A 113 15.40 -7.36 9.41
N ALA A 114 14.64 -6.29 9.58
CA ALA A 114 15.18 -4.93 9.53
C ALA A 114 16.19 -4.66 10.65
N GLN A 115 15.96 -5.17 11.85
CA GLN A 115 16.88 -5.02 12.95
C GLN A 115 18.25 -5.65 12.69
N HIS A 116 18.29 -6.79 11.98
CA HIS A 116 19.51 -7.58 11.79
C HIS A 116 20.15 -7.44 10.41
N ALA A 117 19.41 -6.97 9.42
CA ALA A 117 19.94 -6.71 8.08
C ALA A 117 20.84 -5.45 8.07
N THR A 118 21.90 -5.48 7.27
CA THR A 118 22.76 -4.32 6.98
C THR A 118 22.42 -3.64 5.66
N VAL A 119 21.45 -4.19 4.92
CA VAL A 119 20.88 -3.63 3.70
C VAL A 119 19.43 -3.19 3.95
N PRO A 120 18.85 -2.29 3.15
CA PRO A 120 17.47 -1.86 3.29
C PRO A 120 16.48 -3.02 3.28
N VAL A 121 15.48 -2.96 4.15
CA VAL A 121 14.33 -3.86 4.17
C VAL A 121 13.08 -3.09 3.74
N VAL A 122 12.32 -3.68 2.82
CA VAL A 122 11.06 -3.12 2.31
C VAL A 122 9.91 -4.07 2.65
N ASN A 123 8.92 -3.55 3.36
CA ASN A 123 7.66 -4.23 3.58
C ASN A 123 6.79 -4.15 2.32
N MET A 124 6.68 -5.25 1.58
CA MET A 124 5.80 -5.33 0.42
C MET A 124 4.33 -5.50 0.82
N LEU A 125 4.05 -6.13 1.94
CA LEU A 125 2.78 -6.26 2.66
C LEU A 125 2.94 -7.18 3.87
N THR A 126 2.31 -6.82 4.98
CA THR A 126 2.02 -7.70 6.11
C THR A 126 0.53 -7.65 6.47
N ASP A 127 0.09 -8.47 7.42
CA ASP A 127 -1.28 -8.38 7.95
C ASP A 127 -1.52 -7.07 8.73
N PHE A 128 -0.45 -6.37 9.12
CA PHE A 128 -0.53 -5.10 9.83
C PHE A 128 -0.65 -3.90 8.88
N ASN A 129 0.19 -3.80 7.84
CA ASN A 129 0.16 -2.67 6.90
C ASN A 129 0.66 -3.01 5.50
N HIS A 130 0.36 -2.13 4.54
CA HIS A 130 0.81 -2.18 3.14
C HIS A 130 1.32 -0.81 2.67
N PRO A 131 2.49 -0.35 3.14
CA PRO A 131 2.98 1.01 2.88
C PRO A 131 3.19 1.31 1.39
N CYS A 132 3.64 0.32 0.61
CA CYS A 132 3.83 0.48 -0.83
C CYS A 132 2.51 0.75 -1.58
N GLN A 133 1.37 0.28 -1.04
CA GLN A 133 0.06 0.51 -1.66
C GLN A 133 -0.38 1.96 -1.47
N VAL A 134 -0.45 2.45 -0.23
CA VAL A 134 -0.92 3.83 0.03
C VAL A 134 -0.01 4.89 -0.59
N MET A 135 1.29 4.63 -0.74
CA MET A 135 2.17 5.50 -1.52
C MET A 135 1.76 5.55 -2.99
N SER A 136 1.38 4.40 -3.57
CA SER A 136 0.91 4.34 -4.96
C SER A 136 -0.47 4.98 -5.11
N ASP A 137 -1.32 4.84 -4.10
CA ASP A 137 -2.62 5.47 -4.05
C ASP A 137 -2.50 7.00 -4.06
N MET A 138 -1.55 7.54 -3.30
CA MET A 138 -1.28 8.99 -3.28
C MET A 138 -0.77 9.51 -4.62
N LEU A 139 0.05 8.75 -5.35
CA LEU A 139 0.43 9.13 -6.71
C LEU A 139 -0.80 9.17 -7.64
N THR A 140 -1.69 8.18 -7.52
CA THR A 140 -2.92 8.12 -8.31
C THR A 140 -3.85 9.29 -8.00
N ILE A 141 -4.01 9.62 -6.74
CA ILE A 141 -4.77 10.80 -6.28
C ILE A 141 -4.16 12.07 -6.88
N LYS A 142 -2.84 12.25 -6.77
CA LYS A 142 -2.14 13.41 -7.31
C LYS A 142 -2.33 13.57 -8.81
N GLU A 143 -2.29 12.49 -9.57
CA GLU A 143 -2.48 12.50 -11.03
C GLU A 143 -3.90 12.87 -11.45
N ASN A 144 -4.90 12.46 -10.69
CA ASN A 144 -6.31 12.66 -11.04
C ASN A 144 -6.91 13.94 -10.43
N LEU A 145 -6.53 14.32 -9.22
CA LEU A 145 -7.07 15.49 -8.52
C LEU A 145 -6.14 16.71 -8.58
N GLY A 146 -4.86 16.54 -8.93
CA GLY A 146 -3.86 17.62 -9.00
C GLY A 146 -3.29 18.05 -7.64
N HIS A 147 -3.76 17.50 -6.53
CA HIS A 147 -3.27 17.78 -5.18
C HIS A 147 -3.29 16.51 -4.31
N ILE A 148 -2.61 16.57 -3.16
CA ILE A 148 -2.57 15.47 -2.18
C ILE A 148 -2.92 15.93 -0.76
N ASP A 149 -2.99 17.24 -0.52
CA ASP A 149 -3.28 17.79 0.80
C ASP A 149 -4.78 18.01 0.97
N ASN A 150 -5.29 17.67 2.16
CA ASN A 150 -6.69 17.83 2.56
C ASN A 150 -7.69 17.11 1.65
N VAL A 151 -7.24 16.08 0.95
CA VAL A 151 -8.12 15.24 0.13
C VAL A 151 -9.14 14.54 1.03
N ARG A 152 -10.41 14.60 0.64
CA ARG A 152 -11.52 13.93 1.35
C ARG A 152 -11.63 12.50 0.83
N ILE A 153 -11.21 11.55 1.67
CA ILE A 153 -11.16 10.13 1.34
C ILE A 153 -12.20 9.39 2.17
N ALA A 154 -13.14 8.73 1.51
CA ALA A 154 -14.04 7.77 2.12
C ALA A 154 -13.51 6.35 1.91
N TYR A 155 -12.95 5.76 2.97
CA TYR A 155 -12.63 4.33 3.01
C TYR A 155 -13.86 3.56 3.47
N ILE A 156 -14.32 2.57 2.68
CA ILE A 156 -15.59 1.88 2.90
C ILE A 156 -15.33 0.37 2.92
N GLY A 157 -15.71 -0.31 3.98
CA GLY A 157 -15.58 -1.76 4.12
C GLY A 157 -14.88 -2.21 5.40
N ASP A 158 -14.14 -3.30 5.35
CA ASP A 158 -13.45 -3.89 6.50
C ASP A 158 -12.25 -3.06 6.96
N SER A 159 -12.08 -2.94 8.28
CA SER A 159 -10.88 -2.32 8.83
C SER A 159 -9.74 -3.33 8.88
N ASN A 160 -8.95 -3.34 7.84
CA ASN A 160 -7.83 -4.26 7.63
C ASN A 160 -6.47 -3.52 7.61
N ASN A 161 -5.43 -4.16 7.11
CA ASN A 161 -4.09 -3.58 6.96
C ASN A 161 -4.07 -2.33 6.03
N MET A 162 -5.04 -2.18 5.12
CA MET A 162 -5.16 -0.96 4.31
C MET A 162 -5.66 0.22 5.13
N THR A 163 -6.62 0.01 6.04
CA THR A 163 -7.08 1.05 6.97
C THR A 163 -5.93 1.55 7.84
N ILE A 164 -5.11 0.65 8.41
CA ILE A 164 -3.91 1.03 9.18
C ILE A 164 -2.93 1.81 8.31
N SER A 165 -2.76 1.42 7.06
CA SER A 165 -1.86 2.11 6.13
C SER A 165 -2.33 3.54 5.82
N TRP A 166 -3.64 3.75 5.65
CA TRP A 166 -4.24 5.08 5.49
C TRP A 166 -4.12 5.93 6.76
N LEU A 167 -4.33 5.34 7.95
CA LEU A 167 -4.11 6.01 9.24
C LEU A 167 -2.64 6.45 9.39
N ASN A 168 -1.69 5.57 9.09
CA ASN A 168 -0.27 5.92 9.12
C ASN A 168 0.08 7.06 8.14
N LEU A 169 -0.55 7.08 6.95
CA LEU A 169 -0.37 8.16 5.99
C LEU A 169 -0.97 9.47 6.49
N ALA A 170 -2.14 9.43 7.13
CA ALA A 170 -2.79 10.59 7.74
C ALA A 170 -1.94 11.24 8.86
N ALA A 171 -1.01 10.50 9.46
CA ALA A 171 0.00 11.03 10.39
C ALA A 171 1.14 11.80 9.70
N ARG A 172 1.21 11.80 8.37
CA ARG A 172 2.30 12.42 7.58
C ARG A 172 1.81 13.42 6.55
N ILE A 173 0.67 13.18 5.95
CA ILE A 173 0.06 14.02 4.90
C ILE A 173 -1.31 14.46 5.41
N PRO A 174 -1.65 15.77 5.34
CA PRO A 174 -2.97 16.26 5.74
C PRO A 174 -4.08 15.62 4.88
N LEU A 175 -5.02 14.93 5.52
CA LEU A 175 -6.15 14.27 4.89
C LEU A 175 -7.45 14.54 5.67
N ASP A 176 -8.61 14.52 5.01
CA ASP A 176 -9.91 14.29 5.62
C ASP A 176 -10.27 12.81 5.36
N LEU A 177 -9.84 11.93 6.28
CA LEU A 177 -10.02 10.49 6.17
C LEU A 177 -11.27 10.04 6.92
N ARG A 178 -12.25 9.52 6.19
CA ARG A 178 -13.50 9.01 6.73
C ARG A 178 -13.55 7.50 6.51
N ILE A 179 -13.67 6.76 7.60
CA ILE A 179 -13.70 5.29 7.60
C ILE A 179 -15.14 4.86 7.92
N ALA A 180 -15.81 4.25 6.94
CA ALA A 180 -17.14 3.69 7.10
C ALA A 180 -17.06 2.17 7.17
N THR A 181 -17.47 1.60 8.29
CA THR A 181 -17.40 0.16 8.54
C THR A 181 -18.49 -0.29 9.51
N ALA A 182 -18.78 -1.60 9.55
CA ALA A 182 -19.72 -2.18 10.51
C ALA A 182 -19.16 -2.11 11.95
N PRO A 183 -20.03 -2.11 12.97
CA PRO A 183 -19.58 -2.11 14.38
C PRO A 183 -18.62 -3.25 14.72
N GLU A 184 -18.78 -4.41 14.08
CA GLU A 184 -17.97 -5.62 14.28
C GLU A 184 -16.58 -5.53 13.64
N THR A 185 -16.38 -4.53 12.76
CA THR A 185 -15.15 -4.37 11.97
C THR A 185 -14.48 -3.02 12.19
N MET A 186 -14.75 -2.37 13.32
CA MET A 186 -14.15 -1.09 13.69
C MET A 186 -12.61 -1.16 13.72
N PRO A 187 -11.93 -0.09 13.29
CA PRO A 187 -10.47 -0.01 13.46
C PRO A 187 -10.08 0.05 14.94
N ASP A 188 -8.80 -0.17 15.21
CA ASP A 188 -8.26 0.11 16.54
C ASP A 188 -8.45 1.61 16.88
N MET A 189 -9.43 1.89 17.72
CA MET A 189 -9.79 3.26 18.11
C MET A 189 -8.69 3.96 18.92
N LYS A 190 -7.78 3.19 19.54
CA LYS A 190 -6.61 3.76 20.20
C LYS A 190 -5.64 4.33 19.15
N LEU A 191 -5.37 3.57 18.09
CA LEU A 191 -4.55 4.05 16.97
C LEU A 191 -5.20 5.28 16.30
N VAL A 192 -6.53 5.26 16.10
CA VAL A 192 -7.26 6.41 15.55
C VAL A 192 -7.04 7.66 16.43
N SER A 193 -7.19 7.54 17.74
CA SER A 193 -6.97 8.65 18.69
C SER A 193 -5.53 9.15 18.67
N GLU A 194 -4.55 8.25 18.66
CA GLU A 194 -3.13 8.60 18.58
C GLU A 194 -2.80 9.41 17.31
N ILE A 195 -3.39 9.03 16.18
CA ILE A 195 -3.18 9.77 14.91
C ILE A 195 -3.92 11.13 14.92
N GLN A 196 -5.12 11.19 15.50
CA GLN A 196 -5.85 12.46 15.66
C GLN A 196 -5.08 13.45 16.56
N GLU A 197 -4.43 12.97 17.61
CA GLU A 197 -3.61 13.80 18.52
C GLU A 197 -2.40 14.43 17.84
N ILE A 198 -1.88 13.84 16.75
CA ILE A 198 -0.82 14.46 15.91
C ILE A 198 -1.31 15.78 15.28
N GLY A 199 -2.62 15.91 15.03
CA GLY A 199 -3.24 17.15 14.56
C GLY A 199 -2.96 17.53 13.10
N ILE A 200 -2.47 16.59 12.27
CA ILE A 200 -2.19 16.84 10.85
C ILE A 200 -3.44 16.63 9.99
N SER A 201 -4.25 15.62 10.31
CA SER A 201 -5.41 15.19 9.53
C SER A 201 -6.68 15.18 10.36
N THR A 202 -7.82 15.33 9.68
CA THR A 202 -9.13 15.03 10.26
C THR A 202 -9.45 13.56 10.00
N ILE A 203 -9.81 12.81 11.06
CA ILE A 203 -10.19 11.40 10.94
C ILE A 203 -11.58 11.22 11.53
N LYS A 204 -12.48 10.59 10.78
CA LYS A 204 -13.83 10.27 11.22
C LYS A 204 -14.11 8.79 11.01
N VAL A 205 -14.61 8.11 12.03
CA VAL A 205 -15.06 6.72 11.92
C VAL A 205 -16.58 6.72 12.09
N THR A 206 -17.30 6.03 11.20
CA THR A 206 -18.78 6.00 11.18
C THR A 206 -19.28 4.63 10.75
N ASN A 207 -20.53 4.32 11.13
CA ASN A 207 -21.23 3.13 10.65
C ASN A 207 -22.19 3.43 9.46
N SER A 208 -22.04 4.59 8.83
CA SER A 208 -22.82 5.01 7.68
C SER A 208 -21.90 5.25 6.47
N ALA A 209 -22.01 4.39 5.46
CA ALA A 209 -21.28 4.57 4.20
C ALA A 209 -21.67 5.90 3.52
N GLN A 210 -22.96 6.26 3.55
CA GLN A 210 -23.44 7.52 2.98
C GLN A 210 -22.81 8.74 3.65
N GLU A 211 -22.75 8.76 4.99
CA GLU A 211 -22.14 9.85 5.75
C GLU A 211 -20.65 10.03 5.44
N ALA A 212 -19.90 8.92 5.24
CA ALA A 212 -18.50 8.99 4.87
C ALA A 212 -18.29 9.52 3.44
N VAL A 213 -19.17 9.13 2.52
CA VAL A 213 -19.06 9.46 1.09
C VAL A 213 -19.53 10.88 0.77
N GLU A 214 -20.35 11.50 1.62
CA GLU A 214 -20.89 12.84 1.35
C GLU A 214 -19.77 13.85 1.08
N GLY A 215 -19.71 14.33 -0.18
CA GLY A 215 -18.70 15.27 -0.65
C GLY A 215 -17.26 14.70 -0.69
N ALA A 216 -17.09 13.38 -0.62
CA ALA A 216 -15.75 12.77 -0.77
C ALA A 216 -15.22 12.93 -2.20
N GLU A 217 -13.90 13.13 -2.33
CA GLU A 217 -13.18 13.22 -3.60
C GLU A 217 -12.64 11.86 -4.03
N VAL A 218 -12.48 10.95 -3.06
CA VAL A 218 -12.00 9.59 -3.28
C VAL A 218 -12.89 8.60 -2.53
N LEU A 219 -13.42 7.61 -3.24
CA LEU A 219 -14.03 6.43 -2.64
C LEU A 219 -13.03 5.29 -2.74
N TYR A 220 -12.67 4.73 -1.60
CA TYR A 220 -11.69 3.64 -1.52
C TYR A 220 -12.31 2.42 -0.85
N THR A 221 -12.07 1.24 -1.41
CA THR A 221 -12.43 -0.03 -0.75
C THR A 221 -11.36 -1.10 -0.99
N ASP A 222 -11.45 -2.16 -0.23
CA ASP A 222 -10.67 -3.39 -0.35
C ASP A 222 -11.58 -4.59 -0.11
N VAL A 223 -11.12 -5.80 -0.43
CA VAL A 223 -11.85 -7.03 -0.16
C VAL A 223 -12.24 -7.14 1.32
N TRP A 224 -13.47 -7.61 1.58
CA TRP A 224 -13.97 -7.75 2.95
C TRP A 224 -13.29 -8.84 3.77
N ALA A 225 -12.69 -9.82 3.11
CA ALA A 225 -11.90 -10.84 3.77
C ALA A 225 -10.54 -10.99 3.10
N SER A 226 -9.48 -10.78 3.86
CA SER A 226 -8.10 -10.90 3.36
C SER A 226 -7.75 -12.35 3.00
N MET A 227 -6.78 -12.51 2.10
CA MET A 227 -6.24 -13.84 1.77
C MET A 227 -5.71 -14.52 3.05
N GLY A 228 -6.28 -15.66 3.40
CA GLY A 228 -5.96 -16.41 4.62
C GLY A 228 -7.10 -16.44 5.64
N GLU A 229 -8.13 -15.62 5.50
CA GLU A 229 -9.29 -15.54 6.38
C GLU A 229 -10.55 -16.18 5.78
N LYS A 230 -10.38 -17.27 5.02
CA LYS A 230 -11.50 -17.95 4.33
C LYS A 230 -12.65 -18.34 5.25
N ASP A 231 -12.36 -18.65 6.50
CA ASP A 231 -13.37 -19.04 7.49
C ASP A 231 -14.25 -17.85 7.93
N LYS A 232 -13.82 -16.62 7.71
CA LYS A 232 -14.54 -15.39 8.06
C LYS A 232 -15.34 -14.78 6.90
N ILE A 233 -15.21 -15.30 5.68
CA ILE A 233 -15.83 -14.71 4.47
C ILE A 233 -17.33 -14.51 4.67
N ALA A 234 -18.06 -15.58 5.04
CA ALA A 234 -19.52 -15.53 5.19
C ALA A 234 -19.97 -14.55 6.29
N GLU A 235 -19.23 -14.47 7.40
CA GLU A 235 -19.50 -13.51 8.47
C GLU A 235 -19.26 -12.07 8.01
N ARG A 236 -18.13 -11.81 7.33
CA ARG A 236 -17.80 -10.49 6.79
C ARG A 236 -18.80 -10.01 5.74
N GLU A 237 -19.21 -10.90 4.82
CA GLU A 237 -20.25 -10.58 3.82
C GLU A 237 -21.58 -10.20 4.47
N LEU A 238 -21.96 -10.85 5.58
CA LEU A 238 -23.19 -10.54 6.28
C LEU A 238 -23.15 -9.16 6.93
N VAL A 239 -22.07 -8.83 7.62
CA VAL A 239 -21.98 -7.56 8.38
C VAL A 239 -21.60 -6.37 7.50
N LEU A 240 -20.91 -6.58 6.37
CA LEU A 240 -20.43 -5.51 5.49
C LEU A 240 -21.31 -5.27 4.24
N LYS A 241 -22.41 -6.01 4.05
CA LYS A 241 -23.28 -5.89 2.86
C LYS A 241 -23.75 -4.46 2.56
N ASP A 242 -23.95 -3.64 3.61
CA ASP A 242 -24.40 -2.26 3.49
C ASP A 242 -23.23 -1.27 3.23
N PHE A 243 -22.00 -1.79 3.16
CA PHE A 243 -20.77 -1.04 2.88
C PHE A 243 -20.22 -1.34 1.48
N GLN A 244 -21.06 -1.70 0.53
CA GLN A 244 -20.71 -1.90 -0.86
C GLN A 244 -20.62 -0.55 -1.59
N ILE A 245 -19.54 -0.32 -2.36
CA ILE A 245 -19.48 0.79 -3.31
C ILE A 245 -20.30 0.43 -4.56
N ASN A 246 -21.42 1.12 -4.74
CA ASN A 246 -22.33 0.96 -5.86
C ASN A 246 -22.75 2.31 -6.43
N SER A 247 -23.44 2.32 -7.57
CA SER A 247 -23.86 3.56 -8.27
C SER A 247 -24.75 4.46 -7.44
N SER A 248 -25.50 3.92 -6.48
CA SER A 248 -26.35 4.71 -5.58
C SER A 248 -25.51 5.46 -4.55
N LEU A 249 -24.50 4.80 -3.97
CA LEU A 249 -23.58 5.40 -3.01
C LEU A 249 -22.70 6.46 -3.68
N LEU A 250 -22.21 6.20 -4.90
CA LEU A 250 -21.35 7.11 -5.66
C LEU A 250 -22.01 8.49 -5.90
N LYS A 251 -23.33 8.58 -5.94
CA LYS A 251 -24.05 9.84 -6.14
C LYS A 251 -23.91 10.85 -5.00
N TYR A 252 -23.51 10.42 -3.82
CA TYR A 252 -23.28 11.30 -2.66
C TYR A 252 -21.89 11.93 -2.67
N ALA A 253 -20.96 11.37 -3.47
CA ALA A 253 -19.60 11.89 -3.61
C ALA A 253 -19.56 13.17 -4.47
N GLU A 254 -18.41 13.81 -4.50
CA GLU A 254 -18.16 14.90 -5.45
C GLU A 254 -18.35 14.42 -6.89
N LYS A 255 -18.80 15.32 -7.75
CA LYS A 255 -19.08 15.00 -9.16
C LYS A 255 -17.88 14.38 -9.88
N ASN A 256 -16.68 14.85 -9.55
CA ASN A 256 -15.40 14.38 -10.12
C ASN A 256 -14.66 13.42 -9.19
N ALA A 257 -15.37 12.83 -8.21
CA ALA A 257 -14.76 11.85 -7.33
C ALA A 257 -14.20 10.68 -8.12
N ILE A 258 -13.06 10.14 -7.64
CA ILE A 258 -12.47 8.94 -8.20
C ILE A 258 -12.76 7.72 -7.32
N VAL A 259 -12.88 6.55 -7.95
CA VAL A 259 -13.06 5.28 -7.27
C VAL A 259 -11.77 4.48 -7.33
N MET A 260 -11.31 4.00 -6.18
CA MET A 260 -10.06 3.27 -6.01
C MET A 260 -10.29 1.93 -5.33
N HIS A 261 -9.52 0.94 -5.71
CA HIS A 261 -9.48 -0.40 -5.13
C HIS A 261 -8.09 -1.01 -5.33
N CYS A 262 -7.45 -1.49 -4.26
CA CYS A 262 -6.08 -2.01 -4.33
C CYS A 262 -5.96 -3.34 -5.12
N LEU A 263 -7.09 -3.96 -5.51
CA LEU A 263 -7.18 -5.24 -6.21
C LEU A 263 -6.48 -6.42 -5.48
N PRO A 264 -7.01 -7.66 -5.61
CA PRO A 264 -8.12 -8.08 -6.46
C PRO A 264 -9.46 -7.62 -5.91
N ALA A 265 -10.45 -7.34 -6.76
CA ALA A 265 -11.80 -7.02 -6.35
C ALA A 265 -12.68 -8.28 -6.40
N GLU A 266 -13.53 -8.47 -5.38
CA GLU A 266 -14.61 -9.45 -5.39
C GLU A 266 -15.90 -8.77 -5.88
N ARG A 267 -15.98 -8.60 -7.21
CA ARG A 267 -17.06 -7.87 -7.89
C ARG A 267 -18.43 -8.39 -7.47
N GLY A 268 -19.33 -7.47 -7.14
CA GLY A 268 -20.66 -7.77 -6.59
C GLY A 268 -20.67 -7.87 -5.06
N LYS A 269 -19.51 -7.84 -4.39
CA LYS A 269 -19.39 -7.78 -2.93
C LYS A 269 -19.04 -6.35 -2.48
N GLU A 270 -17.78 -6.05 -2.27
CA GLU A 270 -17.34 -4.72 -1.79
C GLU A 270 -17.51 -3.60 -2.83
N ILE A 271 -17.51 -3.97 -4.12
CA ILE A 271 -17.72 -3.04 -5.23
C ILE A 271 -18.51 -3.71 -6.36
N THR A 272 -19.42 -2.98 -7.00
CA THR A 272 -20.19 -3.49 -8.14
C THR A 272 -19.38 -3.43 -9.45
N ASP A 273 -19.71 -4.31 -10.42
CA ASP A 273 -19.12 -4.27 -11.77
C ASP A 273 -19.33 -2.92 -12.43
N GLU A 274 -20.52 -2.36 -12.29
CA GLU A 274 -20.87 -1.06 -12.88
C GLU A 274 -19.93 0.05 -12.39
N VAL A 275 -19.58 0.05 -11.09
CA VAL A 275 -18.73 1.10 -10.52
C VAL A 275 -17.26 0.87 -10.88
N ILE A 276 -16.77 -0.37 -10.84
CA ILE A 276 -15.36 -0.64 -11.16
C ILE A 276 -15.04 -0.37 -12.63
N GLU A 277 -16.04 -0.44 -13.51
CA GLU A 277 -15.89 -0.16 -14.95
C GLU A 277 -16.35 1.27 -15.35
N CYS A 278 -16.81 2.09 -14.41
CA CYS A 278 -17.25 3.44 -14.73
C CYS A 278 -16.08 4.40 -15.01
N ALA A 279 -16.38 5.55 -15.61
CA ALA A 279 -15.38 6.56 -15.98
C ALA A 279 -14.65 7.19 -14.77
N GLN A 280 -15.23 7.09 -13.57
CA GLN A 280 -14.63 7.58 -12.32
C GLN A 280 -13.67 6.56 -11.69
N SER A 281 -13.67 5.31 -12.16
CA SER A 281 -12.80 4.26 -11.65
C SER A 281 -11.38 4.41 -12.20
N VAL A 282 -10.41 4.51 -11.30
CA VAL A 282 -8.99 4.62 -11.62
C VAL A 282 -8.18 3.41 -11.12
N VAL A 283 -8.86 2.28 -10.91
CA VAL A 283 -8.26 1.08 -10.29
C VAL A 283 -7.07 0.50 -11.09
N PHE A 284 -7.09 0.63 -12.41
CA PHE A 284 -5.99 0.13 -13.24
C PHE A 284 -4.81 1.10 -13.28
N ASP A 285 -5.05 2.41 -13.28
CA ASP A 285 -4.01 3.43 -13.13
C ASP A 285 -3.36 3.32 -11.74
N GLN A 286 -4.16 3.06 -10.70
CA GLN A 286 -3.70 2.77 -9.34
C GLN A 286 -2.80 1.52 -9.31
N ALA A 287 -3.17 0.47 -10.02
CA ALA A 287 -2.35 -0.74 -10.13
C ALA A 287 -1.03 -0.48 -10.90
N GLU A 288 -1.05 0.32 -11.98
CA GLU A 288 0.14 0.75 -12.72
C GLU A 288 1.08 1.56 -11.82
N ASN A 289 0.56 2.49 -11.03
CA ASN A 289 1.34 3.38 -10.18
C ASN A 289 2.17 2.65 -9.13
N ARG A 290 1.81 1.43 -8.77
CA ARG A 290 2.65 0.57 -7.93
C ARG A 290 4.04 0.34 -8.52
N LEU A 291 4.13 0.12 -9.83
CA LEU A 291 5.41 -0.05 -10.52
C LEU A 291 6.30 1.18 -10.33
N HIS A 292 5.75 2.38 -10.53
CA HIS A 292 6.53 3.61 -10.54
C HIS A 292 6.93 4.06 -9.14
N VAL A 293 6.02 3.96 -8.18
CA VAL A 293 6.30 4.28 -6.77
C VAL A 293 7.30 3.32 -6.15
N GLN A 294 7.18 2.03 -6.42
CA GLN A 294 8.14 1.03 -5.93
C GLN A 294 9.54 1.26 -6.51
N LYS A 295 9.66 1.65 -7.78
CA LYS A 295 10.95 2.09 -8.36
C LYS A 295 11.53 3.27 -7.57
N ALA A 296 10.72 4.29 -7.29
CA ALA A 296 11.16 5.47 -6.56
C ALA A 296 11.60 5.13 -5.13
N ILE A 297 10.85 4.27 -4.42
CA ILE A 297 11.21 3.79 -3.07
C ILE A 297 12.58 3.12 -3.09
N LEU A 298 12.81 2.18 -3.99
CA LEU A 298 14.09 1.46 -4.06
C LEU A 298 15.27 2.40 -4.35
N VAL A 299 15.11 3.32 -5.29
CA VAL A 299 16.15 4.31 -5.62
C VAL A 299 16.42 5.24 -4.44
N GLN A 300 15.39 5.66 -3.72
CA GLN A 300 15.54 6.52 -2.55
C GLN A 300 16.30 5.83 -1.42
N LEU A 301 15.98 4.57 -1.14
CA LEU A 301 16.69 3.76 -0.13
C LEU A 301 18.16 3.55 -0.52
N GLU A 302 18.45 3.31 -1.80
CA GLU A 302 19.83 3.16 -2.28
C GLU A 302 20.62 4.47 -2.18
N LYS A 303 20.00 5.62 -2.51
CA LYS A 303 20.63 6.94 -2.32
C LYS A 303 21.03 7.17 -0.86
N TRP A 304 20.18 6.85 0.10
CA TRP A 304 20.49 7.01 1.54
C TRP A 304 21.57 6.05 2.04
N ARG A 305 21.71 4.89 1.40
CA ARG A 305 22.78 3.93 1.74
C ARG A 305 24.17 4.41 1.31
N THR A 306 24.24 5.16 0.23
CA THR A 306 25.50 5.63 -0.38
C THR A 306 26.00 6.97 0.18
N VAL A 307 25.19 7.65 0.97
CA VAL A 307 25.57 8.84 1.76
C VAL A 307 25.88 8.43 3.20
#